data_f42d1275463e5959de9a3bbbdb8aa4be
#
_entry.id   f42d1275463e5959de9a3bbbdb8aa4be
#
_cell.length_a   1.000
_cell.length_b   1.000
_cell.length_c   1.000
_cell.angle_alpha   90.00
_cell.angle_beta   90.00
_cell.angle_gamma   90.00
#
_symmetry.space_group_name_H-M   'P 1'
#
loop_
_entity.id
_entity.type
_entity.pdbx_description
1 polymer ?
#
loop_
_entity_poly.entity_id
_entity_poly.type
_entity_poly.pdbx_seq_one_letter_code
_entity_poly.pdbx_strand_id
1 'polypeptide(L)' 'MFEKVKEIIADQLGVNVDDVTMESSFRGDLGADSLDVVELIMALEEEFGVEIPDEDAEKLVTVGDAVKYVETHK' A
#
# COMPACT_ATOMS: atom_id res chain seq x y z
N MET A 1 12.85 -0.39 -1.89
CA MET A 1 11.60 -0.55 -1.13
C MET A 1 10.39 0.10 -1.83
N PHE A 2 10.45 1.38 -2.10
CA PHE A 2 9.35 2.08 -2.77
C PHE A 2 8.96 1.45 -4.12
N GLU A 3 9.94 1.11 -4.93
CA GLU A 3 9.68 0.52 -6.24
C GLU A 3 8.86 -0.76 -6.15
N LYS A 4 9.17 -1.60 -5.18
CA LYS A 4 8.46 -2.86 -4.99
C LYS A 4 7.03 -2.60 -4.50
N VAL A 5 6.86 -1.69 -3.56
CA VAL A 5 5.54 -1.31 -3.05
C VAL A 5 4.70 -0.73 -4.19
N LYS A 6 5.30 0.13 -5.00
CA LYS A 6 4.64 0.76 -6.14
C LYS A 6 4.10 -0.29 -7.12
N GLU A 7 4.92 -1.29 -7.44
CA GLU A 7 4.51 -2.37 -8.34
C GLU A 7 3.33 -3.17 -7.78
N ILE A 8 3.38 -3.47 -6.49
CA ILE A 8 2.31 -4.22 -5.83
C ILE A 8 1.01 -3.42 -5.87
N ILE A 9 1.08 -2.14 -5.56
CA ILE A 9 -0.09 -1.26 -5.58
C ILE A 9 -0.69 -1.18 -6.98
N ALA A 10 0.15 -0.99 -7.99
CA ALA A 10 -0.31 -0.89 -9.36
C ALA A 10 -1.02 -2.18 -9.79
N ASP A 11 -0.47 -3.32 -9.41
CA ASP A 11 -1.03 -4.62 -9.75
C ASP A 11 -2.37 -4.87 -9.04
N GLN A 12 -2.43 -4.55 -7.75
CA GLN A 12 -3.65 -4.79 -6.95
C GLN A 12 -4.79 -3.85 -7.33
N LEU A 13 -4.49 -2.61 -7.63
CA LEU A 13 -5.52 -1.61 -7.92
C LEU A 13 -5.79 -1.43 -9.43
N GLY A 14 -4.98 -2.05 -10.27
CA GLY A 14 -5.15 -1.95 -11.71
C GLY A 14 -4.83 -0.55 -12.24
N VAL A 15 -3.92 0.16 -11.60
CA VAL A 15 -3.49 1.49 -12.02
C VAL A 15 -2.10 1.42 -12.64
N ASN A 16 -1.73 2.46 -13.38
CA ASN A 16 -0.42 2.54 -13.98
C ASN A 16 0.63 2.82 -12.90
N VAL A 17 1.72 2.05 -12.91
CA VAL A 17 2.78 2.20 -11.91
C VAL A 17 3.36 3.62 -11.91
N ASP A 18 3.36 4.28 -13.06
CA ASP A 18 3.88 5.64 -13.17
C ASP A 18 3.00 6.67 -12.47
N ASP A 19 1.74 6.32 -12.22
CA ASP A 19 0.81 7.20 -11.53
C ASP A 19 0.87 7.05 -10.00
N VAL A 20 1.64 6.08 -9.51
CA VAL A 20 1.77 5.84 -8.08
C VAL A 20 2.97 6.61 -7.54
N THR A 21 2.70 7.51 -6.60
CA THR A 21 3.75 8.32 -5.95
C THR A 21 3.65 8.15 -4.44
N MET A 22 4.69 8.59 -3.73
CA MET A 22 4.68 8.53 -2.26
C MET A 22 3.53 9.32 -1.65
N GLU A 23 3.07 10.35 -2.35
CA GLU A 23 2.01 11.23 -1.89
C GLU A 23 0.62 10.75 -2.28
N SER A 24 0.52 9.76 -3.15
CA SER A 24 -0.78 9.24 -3.60
C SER A 24 -1.54 8.66 -2.42
N SER A 25 -2.81 9.07 -2.25
CA SER A 25 -3.66 8.45 -1.25
C SER A 25 -4.38 7.27 -1.87
N PHE A 26 -4.54 6.20 -1.10
CA PHE A 26 -5.16 4.98 -1.62
C PHE A 26 -6.60 5.21 -2.05
N ARG A 27 -7.38 5.89 -1.23
CA ARG A 27 -8.79 6.11 -1.53
C ARG A 27 -9.06 7.29 -2.43
N GLY A 28 -8.29 8.36 -2.26
CA GLY A 28 -8.49 9.58 -3.04
C GLY A 28 -7.87 9.50 -4.42
N ASP A 29 -6.57 9.38 -4.46
CA ASP A 29 -5.82 9.45 -5.73
C ASP A 29 -5.88 8.16 -6.53
N LEU A 30 -5.87 7.03 -5.86
CA LEU A 30 -5.84 5.72 -6.52
C LEU A 30 -7.21 5.05 -6.62
N GLY A 31 -8.22 5.64 -6.00
CA GLY A 31 -9.60 5.17 -6.11
C GLY A 31 -9.88 3.82 -5.46
N ALA A 32 -9.06 3.43 -4.48
CA ALA A 32 -9.26 2.17 -3.79
C ALA A 32 -10.42 2.27 -2.79
N ASP A 33 -11.27 1.25 -2.74
CA ASP A 33 -12.29 1.18 -1.70
C ASP A 33 -11.77 0.35 -0.52
N SER A 34 -12.61 0.11 0.48
CA SER A 34 -12.19 -0.61 1.69
C SER A 34 -11.70 -2.01 1.39
N LEU A 35 -12.34 -2.71 0.48
CA LEU A 35 -11.94 -4.06 0.11
C LEU A 35 -10.60 -4.06 -0.62
N ASP A 36 -10.42 -3.10 -1.52
CA ASP A 36 -9.16 -2.96 -2.25
C ASP A 36 -8.00 -2.70 -1.29
N VAL A 37 -8.23 -1.86 -0.29
CA VAL A 37 -7.21 -1.56 0.71
C VAL A 37 -6.86 -2.81 1.51
N VAL A 38 -7.85 -3.60 1.92
CA VAL A 38 -7.61 -4.85 2.65
C VAL A 38 -6.77 -5.81 1.82
N GLU A 39 -7.12 -6.00 0.56
CA GLU A 39 -6.38 -6.89 -0.32
C GLU A 39 -4.94 -6.41 -0.54
N LEU A 40 -4.77 -5.09 -0.68
CA LEU A 40 -3.45 -4.49 -0.82
C LEU A 40 -2.59 -4.74 0.41
N ILE A 41 -3.17 -4.54 1.60
CA ILE A 41 -2.48 -4.78 2.87
C ILE A 41 -2.01 -6.23 2.95
N MET A 42 -2.88 -7.17 2.58
CA MET A 42 -2.54 -8.59 2.60
C MET A 42 -1.38 -8.90 1.64
N ALA A 43 -1.40 -8.29 0.46
CA ALA A 43 -0.33 -8.46 -0.51
C ALA A 43 1.01 -7.94 0.03
N LEU A 44 0.98 -6.79 0.70
CA LEU A 44 2.19 -6.23 1.31
C LEU A 44 2.72 -7.13 2.42
N GLU A 45 1.84 -7.68 3.24
CA GLU A 45 2.23 -8.61 4.30
C GLU A 45 2.94 -9.84 3.74
N GLU A 46 2.40 -10.40 2.68
CA GLU A 46 2.98 -11.59 2.05
C GLU A 46 4.31 -11.29 1.38
N GLU A 47 4.39 -10.17 0.69
CA GLU A 47 5.58 -9.85 -0.09
C GLU A 47 6.77 -9.50 0.80
N PHE A 48 6.53 -8.80 1.90
CA PHE A 48 7.61 -8.32 2.76
C PHE A 48 7.73 -9.10 4.07
N GLY A 49 6.83 -10.03 4.32
CA GLY A 49 6.87 -10.83 5.55
C GLY A 49 6.63 -10.01 6.81
N VAL A 50 5.76 -9.00 6.72
CA VAL A 50 5.42 -8.15 7.86
C VAL A 50 3.98 -8.39 8.27
N GLU A 51 3.64 -8.05 9.52
CA GLU A 51 2.27 -8.08 10.00
C GLU A 51 1.76 -6.66 10.11
N ILE A 52 0.59 -6.41 9.58
CA ILE A 52 -0.04 -5.09 9.65
C ILE A 52 -1.41 -5.26 10.32
N PRO A 53 -1.48 -5.02 11.63
CA PRO A 53 -2.78 -5.11 12.34
C PRO A 53 -3.79 -4.12 11.77
N ASP A 54 -5.06 -4.43 11.90
CA ASP A 54 -6.14 -3.58 11.37
C ASP A 54 -6.04 -2.13 11.84
N GLU A 55 -5.72 -1.91 13.10
CA GLU A 55 -5.60 -0.55 13.63
C GLU A 55 -4.44 0.22 12.99
N ASP A 56 -3.36 -0.45 12.62
CA ASP A 56 -2.27 0.17 11.92
C ASP A 56 -2.61 0.40 10.45
N ALA A 57 -3.34 -0.55 9.86
CA ALA A 57 -3.77 -0.44 8.46
C ALA A 57 -4.64 0.79 8.26
N GLU A 58 -5.46 1.15 9.23
CA GLU A 58 -6.30 2.34 9.16
C GLU A 58 -5.50 3.63 9.08
N LYS A 59 -4.26 3.62 9.54
CA LYS A 59 -3.39 4.79 9.53
C LYS A 59 -2.62 4.93 8.22
N LEU A 60 -2.66 3.92 7.37
CA LEU A 60 -1.95 3.93 6.09
C LEU A 60 -2.82 4.63 5.05
N VAL A 61 -2.70 5.94 4.98
CA VAL A 61 -3.51 6.77 4.09
C VAL A 61 -2.85 6.93 2.73
N THR A 62 -1.53 7.11 2.71
CA THR A 62 -0.78 7.31 1.48
C THR A 62 0.19 6.18 1.21
N VAL A 63 0.69 6.12 -0.02
CA VAL A 63 1.72 5.15 -0.41
C VAL A 63 2.96 5.31 0.48
N GLY A 64 3.34 6.55 0.77
CA GLY A 64 4.49 6.83 1.63
C GLY A 64 4.31 6.26 3.04
N ASP A 65 3.10 6.33 3.57
CA ASP A 65 2.79 5.75 4.87
C ASP A 65 3.04 4.23 4.86
N ALA A 66 2.61 3.57 3.80
CA ALA A 66 2.80 2.12 3.67
C ALA A 66 4.27 1.76 3.52
N VAL A 67 5.02 2.50 2.71
CA VAL A 67 6.45 2.27 2.53
C VAL A 67 7.18 2.42 3.86
N LYS A 68 6.90 3.48 4.57
CA LYS A 68 7.53 3.75 5.86
C LYS A 68 7.20 2.67 6.88
N TYR A 69 5.96 2.22 6.90
CA TYR A 69 5.54 1.16 7.81
C TYR A 69 6.33 -0.12 7.55
N VAL A 70 6.40 -0.53 6.29
CA VAL A 70 7.12 -1.75 5.91
C VAL A 70 8.60 -1.63 6.27
N GLU A 71 9.21 -0.48 6.00
CA GLU A 71 10.62 -0.26 6.30
C GLU A 71 10.93 -0.36 7.80
N THR A 72 10.01 0.10 8.63
CA THR A 72 10.23 0.11 10.08
C THR A 72 9.85 -1.20 10.76
N HIS A 73 9.03 -2.02 10.12
CA HIS A 73 8.54 -3.28 10.72
C HIS A 73 9.05 -4.54 10.04
N LYS A 74 9.86 -4.35 9.03
CA LYS A 74 10.44 -5.46 8.28
C LYS A 74 11.54 -6.19 9.06
#